data_6fbdd3cfe0c02b9db33bf029b63219fc
#
_entry.id   6fbdd3cfe0c02b9db33bf029b63219fc
#
_cell.length_a   1.000
_cell.length_b   1.000
_cell.length_c   1.000
_cell.angle_alpha   90.00
_cell.angle_beta   90.00
_cell.angle_gamma   90.00
#
_symmetry.space_group_name_H-M   'P 1'
#
loop_
_entity.id
_entity.type
_entity.pdbx_description
1 polymer ?
#
loop_
_entity_poly.entity_id
_entity_poly.type
_entity_poly.pdbx_seq_one_letter_code
_entity_poly.pdbx_strand_id
1 'polypeptide(L)'
;QIIEALYSASQAGVQIEILSRGICCLRPGVSGLSENIQVRSIVDRFLEHSRIFIFGEGSDAEVYLGSADWMPRNFFRRVEVMFPVLAEPLKERVLTSIVPTYIADTTRARRLRSDGAYTLDGPAKKQASQRSQLLFMEEASAMSETITQLPNHESSIEKKRSLSSSSSRVSPRSNSSYRQNRSRSRKSRS
;
A
#
# COMPACT_ATOMS: atom_id res chain seq x y z
N GLN A 1 14.70 -2.89 21.56
CA GLN A 1 14.17 -1.50 21.49
C GLN A 1 12.67 -1.49 21.12
N ILE A 2 12.26 -1.95 19.90
CA ILE A 2 10.83 -1.90 19.51
C ILE A 2 9.97 -2.77 20.42
N ILE A 3 10.38 -4.00 20.71
CA ILE A 3 9.61 -4.88 21.61
C ILE A 3 9.47 -4.25 22.99
N GLU A 4 10.53 -3.64 23.51
CA GLU A 4 10.49 -2.91 24.79
C GLU A 4 9.51 -1.72 24.76
N ALA A 5 9.52 -0.96 23.66
CA ALA A 5 8.56 0.14 23.48
C ALA A 5 7.10 -0.36 23.43
N LEU A 6 6.85 -1.48 22.74
CA LEU A 6 5.53 -2.10 22.72
C LEU A 6 5.10 -2.60 24.10
N TYR A 7 6.00 -3.18 24.88
CA TYR A 7 5.71 -3.56 26.26
C TYR A 7 5.38 -2.35 27.13
N SER A 8 6.16 -1.27 27.02
CA SER A 8 5.91 -0.04 27.74
C SER A 8 4.55 0.58 27.37
N ALA A 9 4.19 0.57 26.08
CA ALA A 9 2.88 1.02 25.62
C ALA A 9 1.75 0.15 26.16
N SER A 10 1.90 -1.18 26.17
CA SER A 10 0.93 -2.10 26.77
C SER A 10 0.74 -1.86 28.25
N GLN A 11 1.84 -1.65 28.99
CA GLN A 11 1.79 -1.30 30.43
C GLN A 11 1.11 0.04 30.69
N ALA A 12 1.17 0.97 29.73
CA ALA A 12 0.44 2.23 29.76
C ALA A 12 -1.04 2.11 29.34
N GLY A 13 -1.53 0.90 29.05
CA GLY A 13 -2.94 0.62 28.71
C GLY A 13 -3.25 0.66 27.21
N VAL A 14 -2.25 0.86 26.33
CA VAL A 14 -2.47 0.87 24.88
C VAL A 14 -2.80 -0.52 24.38
N GLN A 15 -3.91 -0.65 23.65
CA GLN A 15 -4.29 -1.89 22.97
C GLN A 15 -3.47 -2.04 21.67
N ILE A 16 -2.82 -3.19 21.50
CA ILE A 16 -1.89 -3.41 20.40
C ILE A 16 -2.25 -4.71 19.70
N GLU A 17 -2.53 -4.64 18.40
CA GLU A 17 -2.74 -5.79 17.55
C GLU A 17 -1.63 -5.87 16.50
N ILE A 18 -0.99 -7.03 16.39
CA ILE A 18 0.13 -7.27 15.47
C ILE A 18 -0.21 -8.42 14.54
N LEU A 19 -0.14 -8.17 13.23
CA LEU A 19 -0.13 -9.18 12.20
C LEU A 19 1.32 -9.43 11.76
N SER A 20 1.92 -10.50 12.26
CA SER A 20 3.31 -10.84 11.97
C SER A 20 3.37 -11.91 10.88
N ARG A 21 4.07 -11.63 9.78
CA ARG A 21 4.23 -12.59 8.67
C ARG A 21 5.25 -13.69 8.91
N GLY A 22 6.02 -13.61 9.98
CA GLY A 22 7.12 -14.54 10.21
C GLY A 22 7.51 -14.61 11.68
N ILE A 23 8.81 -14.59 11.95
CA ILE A 23 9.35 -14.69 13.31
C ILE A 23 8.90 -13.50 14.13
N CYS A 24 8.32 -13.77 15.31
CA CYS A 24 7.98 -12.80 16.32
C CYS A 24 8.61 -13.19 17.64
N CYS A 25 9.53 -12.37 18.15
CA CYS A 25 10.20 -12.58 19.43
C CYS A 25 9.47 -11.92 20.60
N LEU A 26 8.39 -11.18 20.34
CA LEU A 26 7.54 -10.58 21.36
C LEU A 26 6.67 -11.68 21.99
N ARG A 27 6.49 -11.65 23.29
CA ARG A 27 5.57 -12.53 24.02
C ARG A 27 4.31 -11.75 24.37
N PRO A 28 3.16 -12.03 23.73
CA PRO A 28 1.89 -11.36 24.01
C PRO A 28 1.19 -11.97 25.22
N GLY A 29 0.27 -11.23 25.82
CA GLY A 29 -0.64 -11.72 26.84
C GLY A 29 0.02 -12.11 28.17
N VAL A 30 1.20 -11.57 28.48
CA VAL A 30 1.87 -11.76 29.76
C VAL A 30 1.37 -10.71 30.73
N SER A 31 0.80 -11.15 31.88
CA SER A 31 0.26 -10.26 32.90
C SER A 31 1.30 -9.28 33.42
N GLY A 32 0.92 -8.00 33.54
CA GLY A 32 1.78 -6.91 33.96
C GLY A 32 2.85 -6.47 32.94
N LEU A 33 2.92 -7.11 31.76
CA LEU A 33 3.91 -6.79 30.73
C LEU A 33 3.27 -6.52 29.38
N SER A 34 2.53 -7.47 28.83
CA SER A 34 2.00 -7.44 27.47
C SER A 34 0.57 -7.92 27.37
N GLU A 35 -0.19 -7.77 28.42
CA GLU A 35 -1.59 -8.21 28.49
C GLU A 35 -2.49 -7.55 27.45
N ASN A 36 -2.15 -6.34 27.01
CA ASN A 36 -2.85 -5.58 25.99
C ASN A 36 -2.30 -5.82 24.57
N ILE A 37 -1.40 -6.79 24.39
CA ILE A 37 -0.83 -7.11 23.08
C ILE A 37 -1.41 -8.44 22.58
N GLN A 38 -1.92 -8.43 21.36
CA GLN A 38 -2.29 -9.62 20.60
C GLN A 38 -1.40 -9.76 19.37
N VAL A 39 -0.97 -10.98 19.08
CA VAL A 39 -0.16 -11.27 17.90
C VAL A 39 -0.81 -12.40 17.12
N ARG A 40 -1.00 -12.17 15.82
CA ARG A 40 -1.47 -13.17 14.87
C ARG A 40 -0.46 -13.32 13.74
N SER A 41 -0.46 -14.48 13.11
CA SER A 41 0.32 -14.76 11.89
C SER A 41 -0.58 -15.43 10.88
N ILE A 42 -0.56 -14.93 9.64
CA ILE A 42 -1.27 -15.54 8.51
C ILE A 42 -0.22 -16.22 7.63
N VAL A 43 -0.38 -17.54 7.46
CA VAL A 43 0.46 -18.36 6.57
C VAL A 43 -0.46 -19.04 5.58
N ASP A 44 -0.44 -18.54 4.35
CA ASP A 44 -1.32 -19.00 3.29
C ASP A 44 -0.58 -19.08 1.95
N ARG A 45 -1.27 -18.99 0.83
CA ARG A 45 -0.75 -19.16 -0.54
C ARG A 45 0.32 -18.14 -0.91
N PHE A 46 0.12 -16.88 -0.51
CA PHE A 46 1.03 -15.79 -0.82
C PHE A 46 1.78 -15.32 0.42
N LEU A 47 2.98 -14.78 0.19
CA LEU A 47 3.72 -14.10 1.24
C LEU A 47 3.01 -12.79 1.60
N GLU A 48 2.74 -12.61 2.90
CA GLU A 48 2.26 -11.33 3.42
C GLU A 48 3.41 -10.32 3.41
N HIS A 49 3.39 -9.40 2.44
CA HIS A 49 4.50 -8.47 2.23
C HIS A 49 4.15 -7.02 2.57
N SER A 50 2.91 -6.75 2.92
CA SER A 50 2.45 -5.42 3.33
C SER A 50 3.03 -5.05 4.70
N ARG A 51 3.45 -3.79 4.86
CA ARG A 51 3.80 -3.20 6.15
C ARG A 51 2.93 -1.98 6.33
N ILE A 52 1.96 -2.13 7.20
CA ILE A 52 0.94 -1.13 7.52
C ILE A 52 1.07 -0.84 9.00
N PHE A 53 1.14 0.44 9.34
CA PHE A 53 1.20 0.91 10.72
C PHE A 53 0.04 1.85 10.95
N ILE A 54 -0.72 1.61 12.02
CA ILE A 54 -1.89 2.40 12.38
C ILE A 54 -1.71 2.86 13.83
N PHE A 55 -1.84 4.15 14.05
CA PHE A 55 -1.80 4.76 15.37
C PHE A 55 -3.10 5.53 15.62
N GLY A 56 -3.72 5.29 16.76
CA GLY A 56 -5.03 5.85 17.10
C GLY A 56 -6.20 5.01 16.56
N GLU A 57 -7.41 5.56 16.69
CA GLU A 57 -8.68 4.92 16.35
C GLU A 57 -9.62 5.88 15.61
N GLY A 58 -10.55 5.32 14.85
CA GLY A 58 -11.60 6.08 14.15
C GLY A 58 -11.08 7.12 13.17
N SER A 59 -11.65 8.32 13.19
CA SER A 59 -11.27 9.44 12.30
C SER A 59 -9.85 9.95 12.56
N ASP A 60 -9.37 9.84 13.79
CA ASP A 60 -8.08 10.38 14.21
C ASP A 60 -6.93 9.38 13.97
N ALA A 61 -7.24 8.19 13.45
CA ALA A 61 -6.23 7.20 13.12
C ALA A 61 -5.26 7.73 12.07
N GLU A 62 -3.98 7.56 12.33
CA GLU A 62 -2.92 7.80 11.35
C GLU A 62 -2.48 6.49 10.73
N VAL A 63 -2.43 6.43 9.40
CA VAL A 63 -2.05 5.25 8.64
C VAL A 63 -0.75 5.51 7.90
N TYR A 64 0.22 4.62 8.10
CA TYR A 64 1.51 4.65 7.40
C TYR A 64 1.74 3.34 6.65
N LEU A 65 2.39 3.43 5.50
CA LEU A 65 2.91 2.29 4.75
C LEU A 65 4.44 2.34 4.75
N GLY A 66 5.08 1.18 4.76
CA GLY A 66 6.53 1.14 4.80
C GLY A 66 7.14 -0.07 4.11
N SER A 67 8.45 -0.01 3.90
CA SER A 67 9.24 -1.11 3.32
C SER A 67 9.99 -1.93 4.38
N ALA A 68 10.16 -1.40 5.59
CA ALA A 68 10.94 -2.02 6.66
C ALA A 68 10.16 -3.12 7.40
N ASP A 69 10.77 -4.27 7.58
CA ASP A 69 10.42 -5.15 8.68
C ASP A 69 10.99 -4.58 9.99
N TRP A 70 10.35 -4.83 11.11
CA TRP A 70 10.85 -4.40 12.42
C TRP A 70 12.01 -5.26 12.91
N MET A 71 13.08 -5.27 12.12
CA MET A 71 14.30 -6.03 12.37
C MET A 71 15.52 -5.10 12.41
N PRO A 72 16.54 -5.37 13.23
CA PRO A 72 17.74 -4.54 13.32
C PRO A 72 18.40 -4.25 11.98
N ARG A 73 18.44 -5.24 11.09
CA ARG A 73 19.03 -5.07 9.75
C ARG A 73 18.33 -4.00 8.91
N ASN A 74 16.99 -3.87 9.04
CA ASN A 74 16.23 -2.88 8.29
C ASN A 74 16.50 -1.47 8.80
N PHE A 75 16.57 -1.29 10.13
CA PHE A 75 16.79 0.02 10.74
C PHE A 75 18.23 0.52 10.67
N PHE A 76 19.23 -0.39 10.68
CA PHE A 76 20.63 0.00 10.84
C PHE A 76 21.52 -0.31 9.63
N ARG A 77 21.03 -1.08 8.64
CA ARG A 77 21.87 -1.55 7.52
C ARG A 77 21.19 -1.42 6.15
N ARG A 78 19.98 -0.84 6.06
CA ARG A 78 19.23 -0.65 4.82
C ARG A 78 18.71 0.76 4.73
N VAL A 79 18.45 1.18 3.51
CA VAL A 79 17.64 2.36 3.23
C VAL A 79 16.21 1.89 3.07
N GLU A 80 15.34 2.36 3.95
CA GLU A 80 13.93 2.00 3.97
C GLU A 80 13.08 3.27 3.89
N VAL A 81 11.85 3.11 3.45
CA VAL A 81 10.88 4.22 3.36
C VAL A 81 9.68 3.94 4.23
N MET A 82 9.15 4.97 4.86
CA MET A 82 7.85 4.99 5.53
C MET A 82 7.16 6.30 5.20
N PHE A 83 5.90 6.25 4.83
CA PHE A 83 5.14 7.44 4.45
C PHE A 83 3.69 7.35 4.92
N PRO A 84 3.05 8.49 5.26
CA PRO A 84 1.65 8.54 5.65
C PRO A 84 0.72 8.37 4.45
N VAL A 85 -0.44 7.76 4.68
CA VAL A 85 -1.55 7.71 3.73
C VAL A 85 -2.43 8.93 3.95
N LEU A 86 -2.22 10.00 3.16
CA LEU A 86 -2.90 11.27 3.32
C LEU A 86 -4.26 11.34 2.58
N ALA A 87 -4.46 10.52 1.57
CA ALA A 87 -5.71 10.49 0.81
C ALA A 87 -6.80 9.76 1.61
N GLU A 88 -7.82 10.49 2.07
CA GLU A 88 -8.89 9.93 2.91
C GLU A 88 -9.56 8.67 2.32
N PRO A 89 -9.88 8.56 1.01
CA PRO A 89 -10.47 7.33 0.48
C PRO A 89 -9.55 6.11 0.58
N LEU A 90 -8.22 6.32 0.49
CA LEU A 90 -7.24 5.23 0.63
C LEU A 90 -7.04 4.86 2.11
N LYS A 91 -6.99 5.85 2.99
CA LYS A 91 -6.94 5.66 4.44
C LYS A 91 -8.16 4.89 4.92
N GLU A 92 -9.36 5.32 4.51
CA GLU A 92 -10.61 4.64 4.83
C GLU A 92 -10.60 3.17 4.33
N ARG A 93 -10.16 2.92 3.10
CA ARG A 93 -10.04 1.56 2.58
C ARG A 93 -9.12 0.69 3.42
N VAL A 94 -7.99 1.21 3.89
CA VAL A 94 -7.08 0.47 4.78
C VAL A 94 -7.79 0.14 6.10
N LEU A 95 -8.45 1.11 6.71
CA LEU A 95 -9.07 0.99 8.03
C LEU A 95 -10.34 0.14 8.02
N THR A 96 -11.16 0.22 6.97
CA THR A 96 -12.48 -0.42 6.94
C THR A 96 -12.54 -1.70 6.12
N SER A 97 -11.59 -1.93 5.21
CA SER A 97 -11.57 -3.12 4.35
C SER A 97 -10.31 -3.96 4.58
N ILE A 98 -9.12 -3.44 4.30
CA ILE A 98 -7.90 -4.25 4.25
C ILE A 98 -7.55 -4.85 5.61
N VAL A 99 -7.41 -4.02 6.63
CA VAL A 99 -7.01 -4.47 7.97
C VAL A 99 -8.09 -5.33 8.64
N PRO A 100 -9.38 -4.96 8.61
CA PRO A 100 -10.44 -5.82 9.13
C PRO A 100 -10.52 -7.19 8.45
N THR A 101 -10.28 -7.28 7.14
CA THR A 101 -10.25 -8.55 6.41
C THR A 101 -9.13 -9.48 6.92
N TYR A 102 -7.95 -8.94 7.20
CA TYR A 102 -6.87 -9.72 7.83
C TYR A 102 -7.23 -10.16 9.26
N ILE A 103 -7.79 -9.26 10.06
CA ILE A 103 -8.17 -9.55 11.46
C ILE A 103 -9.30 -10.59 11.52
N ALA A 104 -10.20 -10.60 10.55
CA ALA A 104 -11.29 -11.53 10.46
C ALA A 104 -10.91 -12.92 9.93
N ASP A 105 -9.66 -13.16 9.53
CA ASP A 105 -9.22 -14.47 9.04
C ASP A 105 -9.29 -15.51 10.15
N THR A 106 -10.13 -16.52 9.95
CA THR A 106 -10.32 -17.64 10.88
C THR A 106 -9.84 -18.97 10.31
N THR A 107 -9.34 -18.96 9.06
CA THR A 107 -8.93 -20.17 8.35
C THR A 107 -7.43 -20.35 8.39
N ARG A 108 -6.66 -19.27 8.25
CA ARG A 108 -5.21 -19.28 8.13
C ARG A 108 -4.48 -18.52 9.23
N ALA A 109 -5.20 -17.69 9.99
CA ALA A 109 -4.63 -16.98 11.12
C ALA A 109 -4.28 -17.92 12.27
N ARG A 110 -3.11 -17.72 12.81
CA ARG A 110 -2.61 -18.39 14.03
C ARG A 110 -2.30 -17.34 15.08
N ARG A 111 -2.85 -17.52 16.25
CA ARG A 111 -2.59 -16.65 17.40
C ARG A 111 -1.36 -17.12 18.15
N LEU A 112 -0.43 -16.21 18.41
CA LEU A 112 0.73 -16.45 19.27
C LEU A 112 0.27 -16.36 20.75
N ARG A 113 0.63 -17.36 21.52
CA ARG A 113 0.33 -17.46 22.97
C ARG A 113 1.52 -16.96 23.79
N SER A 114 1.27 -16.65 25.06
CA SER A 114 2.30 -16.20 26.01
C SER A 114 3.42 -17.23 26.26
N ASP A 115 3.15 -18.50 26.03
CA ASP A 115 4.13 -19.59 26.10
C ASP A 115 4.97 -19.76 24.82
N GLY A 116 4.65 -18.98 23.75
CA GLY A 116 5.33 -19.07 22.45
C GLY A 116 4.67 -20.03 21.46
N ALA A 117 3.63 -20.76 21.88
CA ALA A 117 2.90 -21.65 20.98
C ALA A 117 1.96 -20.86 20.05
N TYR A 118 1.77 -21.38 18.84
CA TYR A 118 0.78 -20.87 17.90
C TYR A 118 -0.44 -21.79 17.87
N THR A 119 -1.62 -21.19 18.06
CA THR A 119 -2.90 -21.89 17.92
C THR A 119 -3.68 -21.36 16.72
N LEU A 120 -4.37 -22.25 16.00
CA LEU A 120 -5.25 -21.82 14.91
C LEU A 120 -6.42 -21.01 15.50
N ASP A 121 -6.69 -19.86 14.92
CA ASP A 121 -7.79 -18.98 15.30
C ASP A 121 -9.04 -19.44 14.55
N GLY A 122 -9.60 -20.60 14.93
CA GLY A 122 -10.78 -21.15 14.29
C GLY A 122 -12.01 -20.24 14.41
N PRO A 123 -13.02 -20.40 13.54
CA PRO A 123 -14.24 -19.62 13.61
C PRO A 123 -14.95 -19.89 14.95
N ALA A 124 -15.50 -18.83 15.55
CA ALA A 124 -16.40 -18.99 16.68
C ALA A 124 -17.60 -19.88 16.29
N LYS A 125 -18.16 -20.61 17.26
CA LYS A 125 -19.34 -21.46 17.01
C LYS A 125 -20.41 -20.65 16.26
N LYS A 126 -20.80 -21.10 15.06
CA LYS A 126 -21.78 -20.49 14.14
C LYS A 126 -21.27 -19.32 13.28
N GLN A 127 -20.01 -18.97 13.28
CA GLN A 127 -19.43 -17.97 12.37
C GLN A 127 -18.94 -18.65 11.10
N ALA A 128 -19.17 -18.02 9.93
CA ALA A 128 -18.62 -18.48 8.66
C ALA A 128 -17.09 -18.42 8.70
N SER A 129 -16.44 -19.42 8.12
CA SER A 129 -14.99 -19.44 7.95
C SER A 129 -14.56 -18.35 6.96
N GLN A 130 -13.61 -17.52 7.33
CA GLN A 130 -13.07 -16.46 6.49
C GLN A 130 -11.59 -16.70 6.20
N ARG A 131 -11.20 -16.47 4.94
CA ARG A 131 -9.82 -16.60 4.45
C ARG A 131 -9.44 -15.32 3.71
N SER A 132 -8.63 -14.50 4.34
CA SER A 132 -8.31 -13.14 3.87
C SER A 132 -7.73 -13.10 2.45
N GLN A 133 -6.76 -13.96 2.13
CA GLN A 133 -6.17 -13.99 0.79
C GLN A 133 -7.15 -14.37 -0.31
N LEU A 134 -8.12 -15.23 -0.02
CA LEU A 134 -9.16 -15.58 -0.99
C LEU A 134 -10.07 -14.38 -1.27
N LEU A 135 -10.50 -13.68 -0.22
CA LEU A 135 -11.32 -12.47 -0.35
C LEU A 135 -10.60 -11.38 -1.16
N PHE A 136 -9.30 -11.16 -0.90
CA PHE A 136 -8.52 -10.19 -1.69
C PHE A 136 -8.35 -10.62 -3.16
N MET A 137 -8.24 -11.90 -3.43
CA MET A 137 -8.19 -12.41 -4.82
C MET A 137 -9.51 -12.19 -5.55
N GLU A 138 -10.63 -12.42 -4.88
CA GLU A 138 -11.98 -12.19 -5.43
C GLU A 138 -12.20 -10.70 -5.70
N GLU A 139 -11.84 -9.82 -4.75
CA GLU A 139 -11.88 -8.37 -4.94
C GLU A 139 -11.03 -7.91 -6.13
N ALA A 140 -9.79 -8.38 -6.23
CA ALA A 140 -8.89 -8.03 -7.33
C ALA A 140 -9.41 -8.50 -8.70
N SER A 141 -10.02 -9.68 -8.77
CA SER A 141 -10.62 -10.20 -9.99
C SER A 141 -11.80 -9.35 -10.45
N ALA A 142 -12.70 -9.00 -9.53
CA ALA A 142 -13.84 -8.13 -9.82
C ALA A 142 -13.41 -6.73 -10.29
N MET A 143 -12.37 -6.16 -9.68
CA MET A 143 -11.80 -4.88 -10.11
C MET A 143 -11.19 -4.97 -11.51
N SER A 144 -10.50 -6.07 -11.85
CA SER A 144 -9.90 -6.28 -13.17
C SER A 144 -10.96 -6.34 -14.27
N GLU A 145 -12.07 -7.02 -14.03
CA GLU A 145 -13.21 -7.08 -14.97
C GLU A 145 -13.81 -5.70 -15.21
N THR A 146 -13.97 -4.91 -14.16
CA THR A 146 -14.48 -3.53 -14.24
C THR A 146 -13.55 -2.63 -15.07
N ILE A 147 -12.23 -2.73 -14.87
CA ILE A 147 -11.24 -1.95 -15.63
C ILE A 147 -11.26 -2.33 -17.12
N THR A 148 -11.40 -3.61 -17.43
CA THR A 148 -11.44 -4.10 -18.82
C THR A 148 -12.69 -3.61 -19.57
N GLN A 149 -13.78 -3.31 -18.85
CA GLN A 149 -15.02 -2.79 -19.42
C GLN A 149 -15.01 -1.28 -19.63
N LEU A 150 -14.03 -0.54 -19.09
CA LEU A 150 -13.89 0.89 -19.34
C LEU A 150 -13.48 1.14 -20.80
N PRO A 151 -14.12 2.08 -21.52
CA PRO A 151 -13.75 2.41 -22.91
C PRO A 151 -12.29 2.87 -22.96
N ASN A 152 -11.51 2.24 -23.83
CA ASN A 152 -10.09 2.55 -24.03
C ASN A 152 -9.90 4.06 -24.28
N HIS A 153 -9.15 4.70 -23.42
CA HIS A 153 -8.86 6.14 -23.52
C HIS A 153 -8.08 6.50 -24.81
N GLU A 154 -7.46 5.52 -25.48
CA GLU A 154 -6.76 5.68 -26.75
C GLU A 154 -7.69 6.03 -27.91
N SER A 155 -8.92 5.49 -27.94
CA SER A 155 -9.91 5.81 -28.98
C SER A 155 -10.38 7.26 -28.94
N SER A 156 -10.30 7.93 -27.79
CA SER A 156 -10.67 9.32 -27.62
C SER A 156 -9.58 10.29 -28.10
N ILE A 157 -8.31 9.88 -28.08
CA ILE A 157 -7.17 10.68 -28.54
C ILE A 157 -7.05 10.60 -30.06
N GLU A 158 -7.28 9.44 -30.67
CA GLU A 158 -7.29 9.29 -32.13
C GLU A 158 -8.47 10.05 -32.78
N LYS A 159 -9.66 10.01 -32.17
CA LYS A 159 -10.80 10.81 -32.66
C LYS A 159 -10.55 12.33 -32.60
N LYS A 160 -9.81 12.81 -31.60
CA LYS A 160 -9.40 14.23 -31.53
C LYS A 160 -8.32 14.59 -32.54
N ARG A 161 -7.40 13.66 -32.87
CA ARG A 161 -6.38 13.87 -33.92
C ARG A 161 -6.98 13.88 -35.33
N SER A 162 -7.92 13.01 -35.63
CA SER A 162 -8.58 12.99 -36.96
C SER A 162 -9.46 14.21 -37.21
N LEU A 163 -10.06 14.81 -36.19
CA LEU A 163 -10.83 16.04 -36.29
C LEU A 163 -9.98 17.30 -36.44
N SER A 164 -8.73 17.30 -35.94
CA SER A 164 -7.80 18.43 -36.09
C SER A 164 -7.04 18.45 -37.42
N SER A 165 -6.96 17.32 -38.15
CA SER A 165 -6.27 17.22 -39.44
C SER A 165 -7.15 17.59 -40.65
N SER A 166 -8.46 17.76 -40.49
CA SER A 166 -9.39 18.12 -41.56
C SER A 166 -9.58 19.61 -41.75
N SER A 167 -9.02 20.49 -40.90
CA SER A 167 -9.28 21.93 -40.88
C SER A 167 -8.15 22.83 -41.43
N SER A 168 -7.05 22.25 -42.00
CA SER A 168 -5.96 23.07 -42.54
C SER A 168 -5.61 22.69 -43.98
N ARG A 169 -6.55 22.92 -44.91
CA ARG A 169 -6.21 23.10 -46.33
C ARG A 169 -6.33 24.58 -46.68
N VAL A 170 -5.28 25.34 -46.42
CA VAL A 170 -5.09 26.66 -47.00
C VAL A 170 -4.05 26.54 -48.10
N SER A 171 -4.45 26.93 -49.33
CA SER A 171 -3.66 26.92 -50.55
C SER A 171 -2.39 27.78 -50.48
N PRO A 172 -1.29 27.43 -51.18
CA PRO A 172 -0.11 28.26 -51.21
C PRO A 172 -0.25 29.40 -52.20
N ARG A 173 -0.20 30.63 -51.71
CA ARG A 173 0.02 31.80 -52.56
C ARG A 173 1.52 31.99 -52.80
N SER A 174 1.90 31.95 -54.08
CA SER A 174 3.18 32.35 -54.61
C SER A 174 3.44 33.83 -54.28
N ASN A 175 4.62 34.14 -53.75
CA ASN A 175 5.26 35.40 -54.16
C ASN A 175 6.81 35.31 -54.06
N SER A 176 7.37 35.75 -55.12
CA SER A 176 8.77 35.80 -55.50
C SER A 176 9.50 36.99 -54.84
N SER A 177 10.83 36.83 -54.84
CA SER A 177 11.87 37.86 -54.78
C SER A 177 12.13 38.56 -53.43
N TYR A 178 13.29 38.34 -52.85
CA TYR A 178 14.35 39.34 -52.88
C TYR A 178 15.72 38.72 -52.48
N ARG A 179 16.68 39.12 -53.29
CA ARG A 179 18.13 38.76 -53.33
C ARG A 179 18.92 39.52 -52.26
N GLN A 180 19.99 38.84 -51.84
CA GLN A 180 21.31 39.38 -51.46
C GLN A 180 21.42 40.35 -50.27
N ASN A 181 22.22 40.02 -49.27
CA ASN A 181 23.56 40.56 -49.20
C ASN A 181 24.48 39.87 -48.19
N ARG A 182 25.74 39.79 -48.57
CA ARG A 182 26.94 39.31 -47.87
C ARG A 182 27.32 40.27 -46.74
N SER A 183 27.97 39.77 -45.68
CA SER A 183 29.41 39.96 -45.35
C SER A 183 29.62 39.74 -43.85
N ARG A 184 30.52 38.82 -43.54
CA ARG A 184 31.86 38.95 -42.98
C ARG A 184 32.01 39.79 -41.71
N SER A 185 32.41 39.13 -40.62
CA SER A 185 33.68 39.31 -39.86
C SER A 185 33.55 38.53 -38.55
N ARG A 186 34.36 37.58 -38.25
CA ARG A 186 35.74 37.44 -37.83
C ARG A 186 36.11 38.21 -36.56
N LYS A 187 36.65 37.39 -35.62
CA LYS A 187 37.59 37.67 -34.51
C LYS A 187 36.93 38.18 -33.22
N SER A 188 37.33 37.84 -32.01
CA SER A 188 38.42 37.05 -31.40
C SER A 188 38.41 37.34 -29.91
N ARG A 189 38.90 36.38 -29.07
CA ARG A 189 39.55 36.56 -27.76
C ARG A 189 38.64 37.13 -26.64
N SER A 190 38.55 36.51 -25.50
CA SER A 190 39.60 36.08 -24.54
C SER A 190 39.05 34.90 -23.71
#